data_feb71c55f6a8faa65d75f2ee99a1d630
#
_entry.id   feb71c55f6a8faa65d75f2ee99a1d630
#
_cell.length_a   1.000
_cell.length_b   1.000
_cell.length_c   1.000
_cell.angle_alpha   90.00
_cell.angle_beta   90.00
_cell.angle_gamma   90.00
#
_symmetry.space_group_name_H-M   'P 1'
#
loop_
_entity.id
_entity.type
_entity.pdbx_description
1 polymer ?
#
loop_
_entity_poly.entity_id
_entity_poly.type
_entity_poly.pdbx_seq_one_letter_code
_entity_poly.pdbx_strand_id
1 'polypeptide(L)'
;RKRGKQDVVREEIPTMEIPQYVVQPTPEMKDFHGFLNKWKVPAYGLMYDVKDARCVFPIYKKGRIIDAIGRSLKGKMPKWYRYTGQAPAYFAGSGKTLLIVEDVLSAIIAAQEIQDVTSMAILGTSLNAKHMEYIGEYSRVLVALDPDALNKTIQYRREIALWTGLPTIAICLEDDPKYRRTNDIETIKNKCLHSK
;
A
#
# COMPACT_ATOMS: atom_id res chain seq x y z
N ARG A 1 1.44 47.75 15.50
CA ARG A 1 0.70 46.47 15.40
C ARG A 1 1.73 45.34 15.30
N LYS A 2 1.92 44.59 16.40
CA LYS A 2 2.79 43.40 16.42
C LYS A 2 2.09 42.26 15.68
N ARG A 3 2.69 41.79 14.58
CA ARG A 3 2.26 40.54 13.94
C ARG A 3 2.65 39.39 14.87
N GLY A 4 1.66 38.69 15.42
CA GLY A 4 1.88 37.47 16.16
C GLY A 4 2.53 36.43 15.27
N LYS A 5 3.65 35.86 15.72
CA LYS A 5 4.22 34.65 15.15
C LYS A 5 3.18 33.52 15.38
N GLN A 6 2.60 33.00 14.33
CA GLN A 6 1.89 31.72 14.40
C GLN A 6 2.96 30.67 14.70
N ASP A 7 2.92 30.11 15.89
CA ASP A 7 3.69 28.90 16.21
C ASP A 7 3.19 27.79 15.30
N VAL A 8 4.04 27.41 14.35
CA VAL A 8 3.82 26.24 13.52
C VAL A 8 3.96 25.03 14.46
N VAL A 9 2.83 24.51 14.91
CA VAL A 9 2.78 23.23 15.64
C VAL A 9 3.40 22.18 14.71
N ARG A 10 4.64 21.78 15.00
CA ARG A 10 5.29 20.67 14.30
C ARG A 10 4.57 19.40 14.69
N GLU A 11 3.82 18.85 13.76
CA GLU A 11 3.18 17.53 13.92
C GLU A 11 4.29 16.51 14.25
N GLU A 12 4.31 16.01 15.48
CA GLU A 12 5.23 14.93 15.86
C GLU A 12 4.82 13.68 15.09
N ILE A 13 5.71 13.23 14.21
CA ILE A 13 5.50 11.99 13.46
C ILE A 13 5.83 10.84 14.41
N PRO A 14 4.84 10.00 14.81
CA PRO A 14 5.13 8.85 15.63
C PRO A 14 6.11 7.94 14.89
N THR A 15 7.14 7.45 15.58
CA THR A 15 8.13 6.52 15.04
C THR A 15 7.91 5.14 15.65
N MET A 16 8.13 4.10 14.85
CA MET A 16 8.16 2.73 15.31
C MET A 16 9.61 2.31 15.60
N GLU A 17 9.86 1.77 16.79
CA GLU A 17 11.07 1.03 17.06
C GLU A 17 10.95 -0.38 16.46
N ILE A 18 11.93 -0.76 15.63
CA ILE A 18 11.97 -2.10 15.04
C ILE A 18 12.28 -3.12 16.14
N PRO A 19 11.42 -4.15 16.36
CA PRO A 19 11.69 -5.19 17.34
C PRO A 19 13.01 -5.92 17.02
N GLN A 20 13.75 -6.32 18.06
CA GLN A 20 15.05 -7.00 17.91
C GLN A 20 14.99 -8.31 17.08
N TYR A 21 13.83 -8.97 17.05
CA TYR A 21 13.61 -10.17 16.24
C TYR A 21 13.24 -9.88 14.78
N VAL A 22 13.14 -8.60 14.39
CA VAL A 22 12.97 -8.16 12.99
C VAL A 22 14.33 -7.66 12.51
N VAL A 23 14.94 -8.43 11.63
CA VAL A 23 16.34 -8.24 11.24
C VAL A 23 16.48 -8.02 9.73
N GLN A 24 17.64 -7.56 9.30
CA GLN A 24 17.99 -7.57 7.87
C GLN A 24 18.07 -9.00 7.36
N PRO A 25 17.50 -9.30 6.18
CA PRO A 25 17.54 -10.66 5.65
C PRO A 25 18.96 -11.07 5.27
N THR A 26 19.30 -12.33 5.55
CA THR A 26 20.56 -12.95 5.15
C THR A 26 20.33 -14.01 4.07
N PRO A 27 21.36 -14.42 3.29
CA PRO A 27 21.22 -15.41 2.22
C PRO A 27 20.68 -16.78 2.69
N GLU A 28 20.87 -17.12 3.97
CA GLU A 28 20.43 -18.38 4.57
C GLU A 28 18.92 -18.44 4.82
N MET A 29 18.21 -17.30 4.80
CA MET A 29 16.75 -17.21 5.02
C MET A 29 15.99 -17.66 3.76
N LYS A 30 16.01 -18.97 3.49
CA LYS A 30 15.49 -19.57 2.25
C LYS A 30 13.99 -19.32 2.03
N ASP A 31 13.19 -19.32 3.09
CA ASP A 31 11.75 -19.04 3.04
C ASP A 31 11.47 -17.59 2.61
N PHE A 32 12.27 -16.63 3.10
CA PHE A 32 12.19 -15.23 2.69
C PHE A 32 12.52 -15.07 1.20
N HIS A 33 13.67 -15.60 0.75
CA HIS A 33 14.06 -15.49 -0.64
C HIS A 33 13.13 -16.27 -1.59
N GLY A 34 12.66 -17.44 -1.17
CA GLY A 34 11.66 -18.22 -1.91
C GLY A 34 10.34 -17.45 -2.09
N PHE A 35 9.89 -16.74 -1.07
CA PHE A 35 8.72 -15.88 -1.16
C PHE A 35 8.92 -14.73 -2.14
N LEU A 36 10.04 -14.01 -2.06
CA LEU A 36 10.34 -12.90 -2.96
C LEU A 36 10.45 -13.37 -4.42
N ASN A 37 11.12 -14.49 -4.66
CA ASN A 37 11.26 -15.08 -5.98
C ASN A 37 9.91 -15.49 -6.56
N LYS A 38 9.04 -16.11 -5.76
CA LYS A 38 7.67 -16.46 -6.18
C LYS A 38 6.89 -15.26 -6.68
N TRP A 39 6.97 -14.14 -5.97
CA TRP A 39 6.21 -12.93 -6.31
C TRP A 39 7.01 -11.95 -7.18
N LYS A 40 8.28 -12.22 -7.47
CA LYS A 40 9.20 -11.33 -8.19
C LYS A 40 9.24 -9.93 -7.55
N VAL A 41 9.34 -9.89 -6.23
CA VAL A 41 9.44 -8.66 -5.43
C VAL A 41 10.90 -8.46 -5.03
N PRO A 42 11.46 -7.24 -5.18
CA PRO A 42 12.83 -6.96 -4.76
C PRO A 42 12.96 -7.00 -3.24
N ALA A 43 14.13 -7.47 -2.75
CA ALA A 43 14.41 -7.55 -1.32
C ALA A 43 14.72 -6.20 -0.68
N TYR A 44 15.02 -5.18 -1.48
CA TYR A 44 15.46 -3.87 -0.99
C TYR A 44 14.43 -3.24 -0.05
N GLY A 45 14.90 -2.85 1.14
CA GLY A 45 14.06 -2.21 2.17
C GLY A 45 13.13 -3.15 2.93
N LEU A 46 13.10 -4.45 2.59
CA LEU A 46 12.33 -5.45 3.34
C LEU A 46 13.16 -6.05 4.47
N MET A 47 12.48 -6.54 5.50
CA MET A 47 13.09 -7.15 6.67
C MET A 47 12.51 -8.55 6.92
N TYR A 48 13.11 -9.29 7.83
CA TYR A 48 12.66 -10.62 8.20
C TYR A 48 12.41 -10.74 9.70
N ASP A 49 11.23 -11.21 10.07
CA ASP A 49 10.86 -11.54 11.44
C ASP A 49 11.26 -13.00 11.72
N VAL A 50 12.35 -13.19 12.46
CA VAL A 50 12.88 -14.53 12.79
C VAL A 50 11.99 -15.28 13.79
N LYS A 51 11.20 -14.57 14.60
CA LYS A 51 10.32 -15.16 15.61
C LYS A 51 9.13 -15.87 14.98
N ASP A 52 8.54 -15.23 13.98
CA ASP A 52 7.26 -15.68 13.39
C ASP A 52 7.39 -16.06 11.91
N ALA A 53 8.61 -16.07 11.36
CA ALA A 53 8.91 -16.32 9.95
C ALA A 53 8.03 -15.46 9.04
N ARG A 54 8.23 -14.13 9.08
CA ARG A 54 7.45 -13.19 8.26
C ARG A 54 8.37 -12.35 7.39
N CYS A 55 7.97 -12.13 6.15
CA CYS A 55 8.50 -11.04 5.34
C CYS A 55 7.88 -9.74 5.84
N VAL A 56 8.71 -8.79 6.26
CA VAL A 56 8.29 -7.53 6.88
C VAL A 56 8.46 -6.38 5.90
N PHE A 57 7.41 -5.62 5.71
CA PHE A 57 7.31 -4.44 4.85
C PHE A 57 7.24 -3.20 5.74
N PRO A 58 8.35 -2.46 5.94
CA PRO A 58 8.33 -1.22 6.70
C PRO A 58 7.50 -0.14 5.99
N ILE A 59 6.83 0.69 6.78
CA ILE A 59 6.02 1.80 6.29
C ILE A 59 6.68 3.10 6.74
N TYR A 60 6.99 3.95 5.76
CA TYR A 60 7.72 5.19 5.99
C TYR A 60 6.83 6.42 5.90
N LYS A 61 7.08 7.41 6.76
CA LYS A 61 6.59 8.79 6.62
C LYS A 61 7.76 9.74 6.85
N LYS A 62 8.05 10.61 5.87
CA LYS A 62 9.17 11.57 5.91
C LYS A 62 10.50 10.92 6.30
N GLY A 63 10.81 9.75 5.71
CA GLY A 63 12.06 9.02 5.91
C GLY A 63 12.17 8.26 7.24
N ARG A 64 11.13 8.26 8.07
CA ARG A 64 11.09 7.50 9.33
C ARG A 64 10.13 6.33 9.23
N ILE A 65 10.48 5.19 9.85
CA ILE A 65 9.58 4.05 9.96
C ILE A 65 8.52 4.40 11.02
N ILE A 66 7.25 4.39 10.60
CA ILE A 66 6.09 4.68 11.46
C ILE A 66 5.31 3.43 11.81
N ASP A 67 5.40 2.39 11.00
CA ASP A 67 4.73 1.10 11.17
C ASP A 67 5.43 0.04 10.32
N ALA A 68 5.02 -1.20 10.46
CA ALA A 68 5.39 -2.28 9.57
C ALA A 68 4.26 -3.29 9.46
N ILE A 69 4.23 -4.02 8.34
CA ILE A 69 3.30 -5.12 8.16
C ILE A 69 4.09 -6.38 7.77
N GLY A 70 3.79 -7.50 8.41
CA GLY A 70 4.47 -8.77 8.22
C GLY A 70 3.59 -9.82 7.54
N ARG A 71 4.06 -10.37 6.41
CA ARG A 71 3.43 -11.51 5.73
C ARG A 71 3.97 -12.81 6.25
N SER A 72 3.11 -13.67 6.77
CA SER A 72 3.50 -15.02 7.20
C SER A 72 4.03 -15.84 6.02
N LEU A 73 5.21 -16.47 6.19
CA LEU A 73 5.85 -17.35 5.21
C LEU A 73 5.57 -18.83 5.47
N LYS A 74 5.23 -19.18 6.71
CA LYS A 74 4.97 -20.56 7.17
C LYS A 74 3.55 -20.79 7.64
N GLY A 75 2.59 -20.00 7.15
CA GLY A 75 1.16 -20.21 7.46
C GLY A 75 0.71 -19.77 8.85
N LYS A 76 1.59 -19.14 9.65
CA LYS A 76 1.19 -18.62 10.98
C LYS A 76 0.12 -17.54 10.85
N MET A 77 -0.94 -17.65 11.61
CA MET A 77 -1.98 -16.64 11.68
C MET A 77 -1.62 -15.50 12.65
N PRO A 78 -2.07 -14.27 12.38
CA PRO A 78 -2.77 -13.86 11.17
C PRO A 78 -1.85 -13.87 9.94
N LYS A 79 -2.41 -14.09 8.76
CA LYS A 79 -1.67 -14.08 7.47
C LYS A 79 -0.89 -12.79 7.27
N TRP A 80 -1.51 -11.65 7.59
CA TRP A 80 -0.89 -10.33 7.65
C TRP A 80 -0.91 -9.83 9.09
N TYR A 81 0.25 -9.44 9.63
CA TYR A 81 0.41 -8.96 11.00
C TYR A 81 0.85 -7.50 10.99
N ARG A 82 0.18 -6.66 11.77
CA ARG A 82 0.52 -5.24 11.94
C ARG A 82 1.30 -5.06 13.22
N TYR A 83 2.48 -4.45 13.12
CA TYR A 83 3.37 -4.30 14.28
C TYR A 83 2.91 -3.20 15.24
N THR A 84 2.44 -2.06 14.74
CA THR A 84 1.89 -0.98 15.59
C THR A 84 0.45 -0.60 15.25
N GLY A 85 0.03 -0.79 14.01
CA GLY A 85 -1.29 -0.40 13.55
C GLY A 85 -1.48 1.11 13.36
N GLN A 86 -0.40 1.90 13.35
CA GLN A 86 -0.48 3.36 13.23
C GLN A 86 -0.69 3.84 11.79
N ALA A 87 -0.08 3.16 10.81
CA ALA A 87 -0.23 3.55 9.42
C ALA A 87 -1.59 3.10 8.86
N PRO A 88 -2.35 3.99 8.19
CA PRO A 88 -3.63 3.62 7.58
C PRO A 88 -3.44 2.80 6.30
N ALA A 89 -2.33 2.99 5.59
CA ALA A 89 -2.08 2.38 4.28
C ALA A 89 -0.60 2.11 4.05
N TYR A 90 -0.31 1.20 3.11
CA TYR A 90 1.01 0.97 2.53
C TYR A 90 1.04 1.55 1.11
N PHE A 91 2.12 2.25 0.76
CA PHE A 91 2.28 2.87 -0.55
C PHE A 91 3.47 2.28 -1.31
N ALA A 92 3.32 2.11 -2.63
CA ALA A 92 4.37 1.73 -3.55
C ALA A 92 4.28 2.55 -4.84
N GLY A 93 5.44 2.88 -5.43
CA GLY A 93 5.50 3.73 -6.63
C GLY A 93 5.48 5.23 -6.31
N SER A 94 5.42 6.06 -7.35
CA SER A 94 5.59 7.53 -7.23
C SER A 94 4.84 8.34 -8.31
N GLY A 95 3.73 7.82 -8.82
CA GLY A 95 2.91 8.51 -9.83
C GLY A 95 1.88 9.47 -9.26
N LYS A 96 1.26 10.26 -10.12
CA LYS A 96 0.16 11.18 -9.76
C LYS A 96 -1.22 10.51 -9.77
N THR A 97 -1.35 9.36 -10.39
CA THR A 97 -2.56 8.53 -10.34
C THR A 97 -2.44 7.57 -9.16
N LEU A 98 -3.43 7.57 -8.28
CA LEU A 98 -3.49 6.63 -7.16
C LEU A 98 -4.27 5.39 -7.58
N LEU A 99 -3.68 4.20 -7.37
CA LEU A 99 -4.36 2.91 -7.52
C LEU A 99 -4.59 2.31 -6.13
N ILE A 100 -5.82 2.11 -5.75
CA ILE A 100 -6.19 1.48 -4.47
C ILE A 100 -6.41 -0.01 -4.71
N VAL A 101 -5.70 -0.83 -3.96
CA VAL A 101 -5.75 -2.30 -3.99
C VAL A 101 -5.93 -2.86 -2.58
N GLU A 102 -6.14 -4.17 -2.46
CA GLU A 102 -6.48 -4.77 -1.18
C GLU A 102 -5.25 -5.09 -0.32
N ASP A 103 -4.16 -5.60 -0.92
CA ASP A 103 -2.99 -6.03 -0.16
C ASP A 103 -1.65 -5.41 -0.63
N VAL A 104 -0.64 -5.53 0.23
CA VAL A 104 0.70 -4.95 0.02
C VAL A 104 1.40 -5.54 -1.21
N LEU A 105 1.25 -6.84 -1.49
CA LEU A 105 1.86 -7.46 -2.67
C LEU A 105 1.25 -6.91 -3.95
N SER A 106 -0.08 -6.78 -3.99
CA SER A 106 -0.79 -6.17 -5.11
C SER A 106 -0.34 -4.72 -5.33
N ALA A 107 -0.11 -3.95 -4.25
CA ALA A 107 0.41 -2.59 -4.36
C ALA A 107 1.82 -2.54 -4.96
N ILE A 108 2.74 -3.36 -4.45
CA ILE A 108 4.12 -3.40 -4.94
C ILE A 108 4.16 -3.82 -6.41
N ILE A 109 3.43 -4.88 -6.76
CA ILE A 109 3.44 -5.44 -8.11
C ILE A 109 2.78 -4.50 -9.11
N ALA A 110 1.66 -3.87 -8.75
CA ALA A 110 1.05 -2.86 -9.62
C ALA A 110 2.00 -1.69 -9.89
N ALA A 111 2.74 -1.23 -8.87
CA ALA A 111 3.74 -0.17 -9.04
C ALA A 111 4.95 -0.60 -9.89
N GLN A 112 5.28 -1.90 -9.93
CA GLN A 112 6.32 -2.44 -10.80
C GLN A 112 5.87 -2.53 -12.27
N GLU A 113 4.63 -2.94 -12.50
CA GLU A 113 4.09 -3.22 -13.84
C GLU A 113 3.55 -1.97 -14.54
N ILE A 114 3.21 -0.91 -13.78
CA ILE A 114 2.51 0.26 -14.30
C ILE A 114 3.31 1.52 -13.96
N GLN A 115 3.73 2.23 -14.99
CA GLN A 115 4.42 3.50 -14.84
C GLN A 115 3.47 4.61 -14.37
N ASP A 116 4.03 5.64 -13.71
CA ASP A 116 3.33 6.85 -13.24
C ASP A 116 2.12 6.59 -12.32
N VAL A 117 2.10 5.42 -11.67
CA VAL A 117 1.12 5.07 -10.65
C VAL A 117 1.75 5.05 -9.26
N THR A 118 1.02 5.53 -8.27
CA THR A 118 1.24 5.20 -6.86
C THR A 118 0.16 4.22 -6.46
N SER A 119 0.55 3.05 -5.96
CA SER A 119 -0.40 2.06 -5.45
C SER A 119 -0.52 2.15 -3.95
N MET A 120 -1.75 2.07 -3.44
CA MET A 120 -2.08 2.11 -2.02
C MET A 120 -2.82 0.84 -1.61
N ALA A 121 -2.24 0.07 -0.70
CA ALA A 121 -2.95 -1.00 -0.02
C ALA A 121 -3.58 -0.47 1.27
N ILE A 122 -4.88 -0.67 1.42
CA ILE A 122 -5.61 -0.25 2.63
C ILE A 122 -5.30 -1.23 3.75
N LEU A 123 -4.68 -0.72 4.83
CA LEU A 123 -4.37 -1.51 6.02
C LEU A 123 -5.53 -1.43 7.03
N GLY A 124 -6.63 -2.10 6.72
CA GLY A 124 -7.82 -2.09 7.55
C GLY A 124 -9.03 -2.64 6.79
N THR A 125 -10.20 -2.55 7.43
CA THR A 125 -11.45 -3.09 6.87
C THR A 125 -12.25 -2.07 6.07
N SER A 126 -11.92 -0.77 6.20
CA SER A 126 -12.66 0.30 5.56
C SER A 126 -11.82 1.57 5.37
N LEU A 127 -12.25 2.44 4.47
CA LEU A 127 -11.72 3.79 4.34
C LEU A 127 -12.10 4.64 5.57
N ASN A 128 -11.22 5.58 5.92
CA ASN A 128 -11.44 6.54 7.00
C ASN A 128 -10.83 7.91 6.64
N ALA A 129 -11.01 8.91 7.51
CA ALA A 129 -10.52 10.28 7.28
C ALA A 129 -9.02 10.36 6.97
N LYS A 130 -8.18 9.54 7.64
CA LYS A 130 -6.73 9.51 7.38
C LYS A 130 -6.41 9.03 5.96
N HIS A 131 -7.16 8.04 5.44
CA HIS A 131 -7.00 7.63 4.04
C HIS A 131 -7.38 8.77 3.09
N MET A 132 -8.46 9.49 3.37
CA MET A 132 -8.92 10.58 2.50
C MET A 132 -7.95 11.75 2.42
N GLU A 133 -7.21 12.05 3.51
CA GLU A 133 -6.13 13.03 3.50
C GLU A 133 -5.04 12.66 2.48
N TYR A 134 -4.56 11.39 2.51
CA TYR A 134 -3.58 10.90 1.54
C TYR A 134 -4.13 10.88 0.11
N ILE A 135 -5.36 10.40 -0.07
CA ILE A 135 -6.01 10.31 -1.39
C ILE A 135 -6.12 11.69 -2.05
N GLY A 136 -6.41 12.73 -1.26
CA GLY A 136 -6.56 14.11 -1.74
C GLY A 136 -5.29 14.73 -2.36
N GLU A 137 -4.11 14.13 -2.15
CA GLU A 137 -2.86 14.59 -2.72
C GLU A 137 -2.65 14.19 -4.20
N TYR A 138 -3.52 13.32 -4.74
CA TYR A 138 -3.41 12.79 -6.10
C TYR A 138 -4.32 13.53 -7.08
N SER A 139 -4.06 13.37 -8.37
CA SER A 139 -4.87 13.98 -9.43
C SER A 139 -6.06 13.12 -9.86
N ARG A 140 -5.99 11.82 -9.59
CA ARG A 140 -6.99 10.81 -9.97
C ARG A 140 -6.86 9.58 -9.11
N VAL A 141 -7.96 8.85 -8.96
CA VAL A 141 -8.01 7.60 -8.20
C VAL A 141 -8.61 6.48 -9.03
N LEU A 142 -7.96 5.34 -9.03
CA LEU A 142 -8.45 4.07 -9.54
C LEU A 142 -8.68 3.14 -8.35
N VAL A 143 -9.83 2.50 -8.26
CA VAL A 143 -10.13 1.52 -7.20
C VAL A 143 -10.25 0.15 -7.83
N ALA A 144 -9.35 -0.76 -7.49
CA ALA A 144 -9.21 -2.10 -8.05
C ALA A 144 -8.96 -3.11 -6.93
N LEU A 145 -9.99 -3.38 -6.13
CA LEU A 145 -9.94 -4.40 -5.08
C LEU A 145 -10.05 -5.81 -5.70
N ASP A 146 -9.91 -6.83 -4.87
CA ASP A 146 -10.05 -8.22 -5.30
C ASP A 146 -11.41 -8.47 -5.98
N PRO A 147 -11.51 -9.39 -6.93
CA PRO A 147 -12.72 -9.59 -7.73
C PRO A 147 -14.00 -9.88 -6.93
N ASP A 148 -13.87 -10.56 -5.80
CA ASP A 148 -14.99 -10.85 -4.88
C ASP A 148 -15.45 -9.64 -4.06
N ALA A 149 -14.68 -8.55 -4.08
CA ALA A 149 -14.97 -7.30 -3.39
C ALA A 149 -15.59 -6.20 -4.30
N LEU A 150 -16.24 -6.57 -5.41
CA LEU A 150 -16.77 -5.61 -6.40
C LEU A 150 -17.72 -4.57 -5.78
N ASN A 151 -18.61 -4.98 -4.88
CA ASN A 151 -19.52 -4.05 -4.20
C ASN A 151 -18.75 -3.01 -3.38
N LYS A 152 -17.70 -3.42 -2.70
CA LYS A 152 -16.80 -2.56 -1.94
C LYS A 152 -15.99 -1.63 -2.85
N THR A 153 -15.55 -2.12 -4.00
CA THR A 153 -14.88 -1.30 -5.03
C THR A 153 -15.77 -0.16 -5.49
N ILE A 154 -17.04 -0.44 -5.79
CA ILE A 154 -18.04 0.56 -6.19
C ILE A 154 -18.33 1.54 -5.05
N GLN A 155 -18.47 1.04 -3.83
CA GLN A 155 -18.68 1.86 -2.64
C GLN A 155 -17.51 2.83 -2.44
N TYR A 156 -16.28 2.37 -2.45
CA TYR A 156 -15.08 3.18 -2.27
C TYR A 156 -14.93 4.23 -3.37
N ARG A 157 -15.21 3.86 -4.63
CA ARG A 157 -15.25 4.85 -5.72
C ARG A 157 -16.19 5.99 -5.42
N ARG A 158 -17.40 5.71 -4.90
CA ARG A 158 -18.41 6.75 -4.55
C ARG A 158 -17.95 7.61 -3.37
N GLU A 159 -17.48 6.97 -2.31
CA GLU A 159 -17.02 7.66 -1.10
C GLU A 159 -15.85 8.59 -1.40
N ILE A 160 -14.86 8.13 -2.15
CA ILE A 160 -13.69 8.93 -2.53
C ILE A 160 -14.09 10.11 -3.41
N ALA A 161 -14.89 9.87 -4.45
CA ALA A 161 -15.35 10.93 -5.34
C ALA A 161 -16.14 12.01 -4.59
N LEU A 162 -17.00 11.59 -3.65
CA LEU A 162 -17.83 12.51 -2.85
C LEU A 162 -16.97 13.31 -1.86
N TRP A 163 -16.02 12.67 -1.20
CA TRP A 163 -15.20 13.32 -0.17
C TRP A 163 -14.12 14.24 -0.77
N THR A 164 -13.45 13.81 -1.84
CA THR A 164 -12.29 14.50 -2.40
C THR A 164 -12.60 15.36 -3.63
N GLY A 165 -13.69 15.09 -4.31
CA GLY A 165 -14.00 15.69 -5.62
C GLY A 165 -13.13 15.19 -6.77
N LEU A 166 -12.22 14.23 -6.53
CA LEU A 166 -11.29 13.73 -7.54
C LEU A 166 -11.98 12.80 -8.55
N PRO A 167 -11.53 12.80 -9.81
CA PRO A 167 -11.90 11.78 -10.78
C PRO A 167 -11.58 10.40 -10.24
N THR A 168 -12.61 9.59 -9.96
CA THR A 168 -12.45 8.27 -9.34
C THR A 168 -13.14 7.20 -10.16
N ILE A 169 -12.42 6.16 -10.54
CA ILE A 169 -12.87 5.08 -11.41
C ILE A 169 -12.80 3.75 -10.65
N ALA A 170 -13.88 2.99 -10.66
CA ALA A 170 -13.89 1.59 -10.22
C ALA A 170 -13.43 0.69 -11.37
N ILE A 171 -12.51 -0.23 -11.10
CA ILE A 171 -12.02 -1.22 -12.05
C ILE A 171 -12.40 -2.61 -11.53
N CYS A 172 -13.06 -3.38 -12.38
CA CYS A 172 -13.31 -4.79 -12.13
C CYS A 172 -12.16 -5.58 -12.77
N LEU A 173 -11.46 -6.36 -11.96
CA LEU A 173 -10.37 -7.23 -12.39
C LEU A 173 -10.85 -8.68 -12.44
N GLU A 174 -10.16 -9.53 -13.20
CA GLU A 174 -10.37 -10.97 -13.20
C GLU A 174 -9.66 -11.65 -12.02
N ASP A 175 -8.55 -11.03 -11.55
CA ASP A 175 -7.76 -11.53 -10.41
C ASP A 175 -7.04 -10.39 -9.70
N ASP A 176 -6.39 -10.67 -8.55
CA ASP A 176 -5.62 -9.68 -7.83
C ASP A 176 -4.41 -9.22 -8.67
N PRO A 177 -4.01 -7.93 -8.64
CA PRO A 177 -2.86 -7.42 -9.39
C PRO A 177 -1.56 -8.18 -9.16
N LYS A 178 -1.39 -8.81 -7.98
CA LYS A 178 -0.21 -9.63 -7.65
C LYS A 178 0.00 -10.84 -8.58
N TYR A 179 -1.03 -11.31 -9.24
CA TYR A 179 -0.94 -12.43 -10.21
C TYR A 179 -0.52 -11.99 -11.61
N ARG A 180 -0.36 -10.68 -11.86
CA ARG A 180 0.13 -10.11 -13.12
C ARG A 180 -0.62 -10.59 -14.35
N ARG A 181 -1.94 -10.79 -14.28
CA ARG A 181 -2.72 -11.13 -15.46
C ARG A 181 -2.64 -10.01 -16.48
N THR A 182 -2.26 -10.34 -17.70
CA THR A 182 -2.03 -9.36 -18.76
C THR A 182 -3.25 -8.46 -18.99
N ASN A 183 -4.45 -9.03 -19.06
CA ASN A 183 -5.68 -8.27 -19.26
C ASN A 183 -5.95 -7.27 -18.13
N ASP A 184 -5.70 -7.68 -16.88
CA ASP A 184 -5.93 -6.83 -15.72
C ASP A 184 -4.92 -5.66 -15.69
N ILE A 185 -3.64 -5.96 -15.91
CA ILE A 185 -2.58 -4.94 -15.97
C ILE A 185 -2.85 -3.94 -17.10
N GLU A 186 -3.20 -4.42 -18.31
CA GLU A 186 -3.54 -3.55 -19.44
C GLU A 186 -4.82 -2.72 -19.18
N THR A 187 -5.81 -3.30 -18.51
CA THR A 187 -7.02 -2.57 -18.09
C THR A 187 -6.68 -1.40 -17.18
N ILE A 188 -5.82 -1.61 -16.19
CA ILE A 188 -5.37 -0.54 -15.28
C ILE A 188 -4.57 0.50 -16.06
N LYS A 189 -3.59 0.10 -16.88
CA LYS A 189 -2.76 1.00 -17.72
C LYS A 189 -3.63 1.90 -18.58
N ASN A 190 -4.60 1.32 -19.29
CA ASN A 190 -5.50 2.07 -20.15
C ASN A 190 -6.31 3.12 -19.37
N LYS A 191 -6.74 2.81 -18.14
CA LYS A 191 -7.43 3.76 -17.27
C LYS A 191 -6.51 4.84 -16.69
N CYS A 192 -5.19 4.57 -16.57
CA CYS A 192 -4.21 5.59 -16.21
C CYS A 192 -3.98 6.60 -17.34
N LEU A 193 -3.95 6.14 -18.60
CA LEU A 193 -3.60 6.96 -19.78
C LEU A 193 -4.77 7.78 -20.32
N HIS A 194 -5.99 7.26 -20.28
CA HIS A 194 -7.16 7.90 -20.89
C HIS A 194 -7.86 8.85 -19.91
N SER A 195 -7.34 10.07 -19.87
CA SER A 195 -7.99 11.21 -19.25
C SER A 195 -7.86 12.43 -20.13
N LYS A 196 -8.85 12.55 -20.92
CA LYS A 196 -9.22 13.85 -21.46
C LYS A 196 -10.50 14.30 -20.79
#